data_6d38a34fd8287837a19a26e8db44afc5
#
_entry.id   6d38a34fd8287837a19a26e8db44afc5
#
_cell.length_a   1.000
_cell.length_b   1.000
_cell.length_c   1.000
_cell.angle_alpha   90.00
_cell.angle_beta   90.00
_cell.angle_gamma   90.00
#
_symmetry.space_group_name_H-M   'P 1'
#
loop_
_entity.id
_entity.type
_entity.pdbx_description
1 polymer ?
#
loop_
_entity_poly.entity_id
_entity_poly.type
_entity_poly.pdbx_seq_one_letter_code
_entity_poly.pdbx_strand_id
1 'polypeptide(L)'
;MNTFMYRKYICITNRHLVSGSGGAECTIEEYISQLEKCVALHPYAVILREKDMDRQDYRELAGRVQRICREASAKMFVHSDISAAEYAGCANVHFSMEHFKQMCSEQDDKIKKLDCVSVSCHSVEEAAYAAHAGADQIVLGTIFETQCKPGKTGTGLGFLKEVCTVVHGINPNVKVFAIGGIKPDNIETVSYTHLRAHET
;
A
#
# COMPACT_ATOMS: atom_id res chain seq x y z
N MET A 1 0.94 20.46 -14.81
CA MET A 1 0.37 19.23 -14.21
C MET A 1 0.56 19.35 -12.71
N ASN A 2 -0.48 19.20 -11.90
CA ASN A 2 -0.42 19.60 -10.49
C ASN A 2 0.28 18.51 -9.65
N THR A 3 1.56 18.67 -9.37
CA THR A 3 2.43 17.72 -8.62
C THR A 3 1.88 17.41 -7.21
N PHE A 4 1.04 18.28 -6.64
CA PHE A 4 0.40 18.08 -5.34
C PHE A 4 -0.63 16.94 -5.34
N MET A 5 -1.23 16.59 -6.47
CA MET A 5 -2.30 15.59 -6.54
C MET A 5 -1.75 14.17 -6.37
N TYR A 6 -0.56 13.87 -6.89
CA TYR A 6 0.01 12.51 -6.86
C TYR A 6 0.54 12.08 -5.49
N ARG A 7 0.90 13.01 -4.61
CA ARG A 7 1.31 12.68 -3.23
C ARG A 7 0.21 12.06 -2.36
N LYS A 8 -1.02 11.94 -2.89
CA LYS A 8 -2.16 11.27 -2.24
C LYS A 8 -2.34 9.81 -2.67
N TYR A 9 -1.57 9.33 -3.65
CA TYR A 9 -1.73 7.98 -4.20
C TYR A 9 -0.60 7.06 -3.75
N ILE A 10 -0.96 5.79 -3.59
CA ILE A 10 -0.02 4.69 -3.40
C ILE A 10 -0.02 3.86 -4.68
N CYS A 11 1.17 3.55 -5.19
CA CYS A 11 1.36 2.56 -6.24
C CYS A 11 1.57 1.18 -5.59
N ILE A 12 0.71 0.21 -5.89
CA ILE A 12 0.91 -1.19 -5.47
C ILE A 12 1.35 -1.97 -6.69
N THR A 13 2.51 -2.61 -6.60
CA THR A 13 3.09 -3.31 -7.74
C THR A 13 2.44 -4.67 -7.97
N ASN A 14 2.42 -5.07 -9.23
CA ASN A 14 2.10 -6.41 -9.69
C ASN A 14 2.71 -6.57 -11.10
N ARG A 15 3.80 -7.35 -11.22
CA ARG A 15 4.52 -7.52 -12.49
C ARG A 15 3.67 -8.15 -13.58
N HIS A 16 2.67 -8.96 -13.21
CA HIS A 16 1.77 -9.59 -14.18
C HIS A 16 0.80 -8.61 -14.87
N LEU A 17 0.72 -7.36 -14.41
CA LEU A 17 -0.03 -6.31 -15.07
C LEU A 17 0.82 -5.53 -16.08
N VAL A 18 2.10 -5.80 -16.16
CA VAL A 18 3.01 -5.19 -17.14
C VAL A 18 3.14 -6.13 -18.33
N SER A 19 2.70 -5.67 -19.50
CA SER A 19 2.84 -6.44 -20.73
C SER A 19 4.29 -6.39 -21.21
N GLY A 20 4.87 -7.55 -21.49
CA GLY A 20 6.15 -7.65 -22.15
C GLY A 20 6.07 -7.26 -23.62
N SER A 21 7.20 -6.97 -24.21
CA SER A 21 7.35 -6.61 -25.62
C SER A 21 6.86 -7.78 -26.50
N GLY A 22 5.96 -7.46 -27.43
CA GLY A 22 5.40 -8.48 -28.34
C GLY A 22 4.42 -9.47 -27.74
N GLY A 23 3.87 -9.21 -26.53
CA GLY A 23 2.90 -10.08 -25.85
C GLY A 23 3.55 -11.23 -25.08
N ALA A 24 4.86 -11.23 -24.88
CA ALA A 24 5.55 -12.17 -24.01
C ALA A 24 5.40 -11.81 -22.53
N GLU A 25 5.88 -12.68 -21.62
CA GLU A 25 6.01 -12.32 -20.22
C GLU A 25 6.96 -11.13 -20.05
N CYS A 26 6.58 -10.24 -19.13
CA CYS A 26 7.36 -9.04 -18.83
C CYS A 26 8.72 -9.40 -18.23
N THR A 27 9.79 -8.88 -18.83
CA THR A 27 11.13 -8.98 -18.24
C THR A 27 11.26 -8.07 -17.02
N ILE A 28 12.24 -8.35 -16.17
CA ILE A 28 12.48 -7.51 -14.98
C ILE A 28 12.87 -6.07 -15.37
N GLU A 29 13.53 -5.88 -16.49
CA GLU A 29 13.93 -4.55 -16.99
C GLU A 29 12.72 -3.76 -17.52
N GLU A 30 11.80 -4.40 -18.23
CA GLU A 30 10.54 -3.79 -18.66
C GLU A 30 9.68 -3.40 -17.46
N TYR A 31 9.62 -4.27 -16.45
CA TYR A 31 8.93 -3.98 -15.18
C TYR A 31 9.54 -2.76 -14.48
N ILE A 32 10.86 -2.70 -14.33
CA ILE A 32 11.56 -1.56 -13.72
C ILE A 32 11.30 -0.28 -14.52
N SER A 33 11.40 -0.33 -15.83
CA SER A 33 11.12 0.83 -16.70
C SER A 33 9.68 1.35 -16.52
N GLN A 34 8.71 0.45 -16.38
CA GLN A 34 7.34 0.86 -16.10
C GLN A 34 7.17 1.44 -14.68
N LEU A 35 7.85 0.86 -13.70
CA LEU A 35 7.84 1.38 -12.32
C LEU A 35 8.46 2.78 -12.26
N GLU A 36 9.56 3.04 -12.95
CA GLU A 36 10.19 4.36 -13.04
C GLU A 36 9.21 5.42 -13.56
N LYS A 37 8.42 5.09 -14.60
CA LYS A 37 7.35 5.97 -15.10
C LYS A 37 6.29 6.26 -14.05
N CYS A 38 5.89 5.24 -13.26
CA CYS A 38 4.93 5.42 -12.17
C CYS A 38 5.52 6.29 -11.05
N VAL A 39 6.78 6.07 -10.68
CA VAL A 39 7.48 6.81 -9.62
C VAL A 39 7.75 8.26 -10.04
N ALA A 40 8.01 8.52 -11.33
CA ALA A 40 8.15 9.87 -11.89
C ALA A 40 6.89 10.75 -11.73
N LEU A 41 5.73 10.14 -11.46
CA LEU A 41 4.51 10.86 -11.09
C LEU A 41 4.49 11.28 -9.62
N HIS A 42 5.55 11.03 -8.86
CA HIS A 42 5.69 11.36 -7.43
C HIS A 42 4.56 10.83 -6.54
N PRO A 43 4.27 9.51 -6.54
CA PRO A 43 3.30 8.94 -5.60
C PRO A 43 3.74 9.18 -4.16
N TYR A 44 2.80 9.12 -3.22
CA TYR A 44 3.13 9.14 -1.79
C TYR A 44 4.01 7.96 -1.41
N ALA A 45 3.69 6.78 -1.93
CA ALA A 45 4.42 5.56 -1.66
C ALA A 45 4.28 4.54 -2.79
N VAL A 46 5.24 3.62 -2.82
CA VAL A 46 5.18 2.38 -3.59
C VAL A 46 5.14 1.21 -2.60
N ILE A 47 4.17 0.31 -2.75
CA ILE A 47 4.15 -0.98 -2.05
C ILE A 47 4.66 -2.04 -3.02
N LEU A 48 5.86 -2.56 -2.80
CA LEU A 48 6.43 -3.65 -3.60
C LEU A 48 5.77 -4.97 -3.18
N ARG A 49 4.97 -5.56 -4.08
CA ARG A 49 4.16 -6.74 -3.79
C ARG A 49 4.19 -7.74 -4.95
N GLU A 50 5.21 -8.60 -4.94
CA GLU A 50 5.40 -9.67 -5.92
C GLU A 50 5.41 -11.03 -5.19
N LYS A 51 4.20 -11.56 -4.91
CA LYS A 51 3.98 -12.70 -3.99
C LYS A 51 4.56 -14.03 -4.44
N ASP A 52 4.72 -14.21 -5.74
CA ASP A 52 5.13 -15.45 -6.39
C ASP A 52 6.59 -15.38 -6.90
N MET A 53 7.31 -14.33 -6.52
CA MET A 53 8.72 -14.18 -6.83
C MET A 53 9.58 -14.99 -5.85
N ASP A 54 10.65 -15.58 -6.33
CA ASP A 54 11.66 -16.20 -5.47
C ASP A 54 12.21 -15.20 -4.45
N ARG A 55 12.58 -15.70 -3.28
CA ARG A 55 12.99 -14.84 -2.17
C ARG A 55 14.26 -14.05 -2.47
N GLN A 56 15.20 -14.64 -3.18
CA GLN A 56 16.45 -13.97 -3.55
C GLN A 56 16.18 -12.87 -4.58
N ASP A 57 15.42 -13.21 -5.63
CA ASP A 57 15.03 -12.26 -6.68
C ASP A 57 14.21 -11.10 -6.09
N TYR A 58 13.32 -11.40 -5.14
CA TYR A 58 12.52 -10.36 -4.46
C TYR A 58 13.39 -9.39 -3.66
N ARG A 59 14.43 -9.86 -2.98
CA ARG A 59 15.39 -9.03 -2.24
C ARG A 59 16.18 -8.11 -3.17
N GLU A 60 16.67 -8.66 -4.27
CA GLU A 60 17.42 -7.89 -5.26
C GLU A 60 16.53 -6.82 -5.90
N LEU A 61 15.31 -7.20 -6.26
CA LEU A 61 14.30 -6.26 -6.75
C LEU A 61 14.00 -5.17 -5.72
N ALA A 62 13.83 -5.53 -4.44
CA ALA A 62 13.57 -4.57 -3.37
C ALA A 62 14.70 -3.53 -3.28
N GLY A 63 15.96 -3.93 -3.38
CA GLY A 63 17.10 -3.00 -3.40
C GLY A 63 17.07 -2.04 -4.60
N ARG A 64 16.68 -2.53 -5.78
CA ARG A 64 16.53 -1.69 -6.99
C ARG A 64 15.38 -0.68 -6.83
N VAL A 65 14.22 -1.14 -6.40
CA VAL A 65 13.02 -0.30 -6.21
C VAL A 65 13.23 0.74 -5.13
N GLN A 66 13.91 0.40 -4.03
CA GLN A 66 14.25 1.36 -2.97
C GLN A 66 15.12 2.51 -3.49
N ARG A 67 16.07 2.24 -4.36
CA ARG A 67 16.91 3.26 -4.99
C ARG A 67 16.07 4.21 -5.83
N ILE A 68 15.22 3.67 -6.71
CA ILE A 68 14.32 4.45 -7.58
C ILE A 68 13.38 5.33 -6.75
N CYS A 69 12.76 4.77 -5.71
CA CYS A 69 11.86 5.51 -4.83
C CYS A 69 12.58 6.64 -4.09
N ARG A 70 13.79 6.38 -3.59
CA ARG A 70 14.61 7.38 -2.87
C ARG A 70 15.00 8.56 -3.77
N GLU A 71 15.41 8.29 -5.00
CA GLU A 71 15.76 9.31 -5.99
C GLU A 71 14.58 10.23 -6.32
N ALA A 72 13.37 9.68 -6.34
CA ALA A 72 12.13 10.42 -6.59
C ALA A 72 11.45 10.97 -5.31
N SER A 73 12.06 10.80 -4.13
CA SER A 73 11.48 11.19 -2.84
C SER A 73 10.11 10.54 -2.56
N ALA A 74 9.87 9.34 -3.08
CA ALA A 74 8.72 8.50 -2.79
C ALA A 74 9.06 7.52 -1.65
N LYS A 75 8.10 7.23 -0.75
CA LYS A 75 8.27 6.16 0.23
C LYS A 75 8.17 4.81 -0.47
N MET A 76 8.98 3.85 -0.02
CA MET A 76 8.81 2.45 -0.40
C MET A 76 8.34 1.66 0.81
N PHE A 77 7.44 0.71 0.60
CA PHE A 77 7.07 -0.34 1.55
C PHE A 77 7.35 -1.69 0.93
N VAL A 78 8.05 -2.55 1.65
CA VAL A 78 8.20 -3.96 1.29
C VAL A 78 6.99 -4.73 1.80
N HIS A 79 6.41 -5.62 0.97
CA HIS A 79 5.24 -6.40 1.40
C HIS A 79 5.67 -7.63 2.20
N SER A 80 5.31 -7.67 3.49
CA SER A 80 5.38 -8.83 4.39
C SER A 80 6.76 -9.49 4.59
N ASP A 81 7.85 -8.93 4.07
CA ASP A 81 9.21 -9.48 4.26
C ASP A 81 10.14 -8.44 4.89
N ILE A 82 10.26 -8.50 6.23
CA ILE A 82 11.15 -7.60 6.99
C ILE A 82 12.60 -7.83 6.57
N SER A 83 13.02 -9.06 6.27
CA SER A 83 14.40 -9.30 5.89
C SER A 83 14.75 -8.75 4.51
N ALA A 84 13.79 -8.72 3.58
CA ALA A 84 13.97 -8.03 2.31
C ALA A 84 13.98 -6.50 2.49
N ALA A 85 13.19 -5.97 3.42
CA ALA A 85 13.22 -4.56 3.79
C ALA A 85 14.58 -4.17 4.38
N GLU A 86 15.10 -4.93 5.32
CA GLU A 86 16.44 -4.74 5.89
C GLU A 86 17.54 -4.78 4.83
N TYR A 87 17.50 -5.78 3.94
CA TYR A 87 18.45 -5.90 2.81
C TYR A 87 18.43 -4.68 1.89
N ALA A 88 17.23 -4.17 1.59
CA ALA A 88 17.05 -3.01 0.73
C ALA A 88 17.38 -1.66 1.44
N GLY A 89 17.65 -1.67 2.75
CA GLY A 89 17.76 -0.45 3.54
C GLY A 89 16.46 0.35 3.60
N CYS A 90 15.33 -0.38 3.66
CA CYS A 90 13.97 0.18 3.76
C CYS A 90 13.39 -0.16 5.13
N ALA A 91 13.03 0.85 5.91
CA ALA A 91 12.44 0.66 7.23
C ALA A 91 10.91 0.74 7.23
N ASN A 92 10.26 0.58 6.07
CA ASN A 92 8.80 0.58 5.97
C ASN A 92 8.30 -0.78 5.45
N VAL A 93 7.33 -1.38 6.13
CA VAL A 93 6.76 -2.66 5.74
C VAL A 93 5.24 -2.57 5.67
N HIS A 94 4.67 -3.18 4.63
CA HIS A 94 3.23 -3.35 4.47
C HIS A 94 2.84 -4.80 4.74
N PHE A 95 2.01 -5.03 5.74
CA PHE A 95 1.55 -6.35 6.16
C PHE A 95 0.12 -6.67 5.66
N SER A 96 -0.16 -7.96 5.44
CA SER A 96 -1.53 -8.44 5.54
C SER A 96 -1.99 -8.39 7.01
N MET A 97 -3.29 -8.33 7.26
CA MET A 97 -3.83 -8.36 8.63
C MET A 97 -3.39 -9.62 9.40
N GLU A 98 -3.40 -10.77 8.74
CA GLU A 98 -2.98 -12.03 9.34
C GLU A 98 -1.52 -11.97 9.82
N HIS A 99 -0.61 -11.55 8.94
CA HIS A 99 0.81 -11.45 9.29
C HIS A 99 1.06 -10.38 10.34
N PHE A 100 0.36 -9.24 10.29
CA PHE A 100 0.45 -8.21 11.31
C PHE A 100 0.02 -8.70 12.69
N LYS A 101 -1.09 -9.43 12.78
CA LYS A 101 -1.54 -10.06 14.03
C LYS A 101 -0.53 -11.06 14.58
N GLN A 102 0.07 -11.87 13.72
CA GLN A 102 1.13 -12.80 14.10
C GLN A 102 2.32 -12.06 14.71
N MET A 103 2.85 -11.05 14.03
CA MET A 103 3.98 -10.25 14.50
C MET A 103 3.70 -9.57 15.86
N CYS A 104 2.47 -9.06 16.04
CA CYS A 104 2.05 -8.46 17.31
C CYS A 104 1.95 -9.50 18.43
N SER A 105 1.43 -10.71 18.14
CA SER A 105 1.28 -11.78 19.14
C SER A 105 2.61 -12.39 19.59
N GLU A 106 3.56 -12.49 18.67
CA GLU A 106 4.92 -12.98 18.93
C GLU A 106 5.79 -11.93 19.64
N GLN A 107 5.28 -10.70 19.80
CA GLN A 107 6.02 -9.56 20.36
C GLN A 107 7.38 -9.36 19.64
N ASP A 108 7.41 -9.59 18.33
CA ASP A 108 8.64 -9.52 17.55
C ASP A 108 9.20 -8.09 17.58
N ASP A 109 10.37 -7.93 18.19
CA ASP A 109 11.05 -6.64 18.31
C ASP A 109 11.45 -6.03 16.96
N LYS A 110 11.40 -6.80 15.87
CA LYS A 110 11.67 -6.29 14.52
C LYS A 110 10.62 -5.28 14.08
N ILE A 111 9.35 -5.47 14.47
CA ILE A 111 8.29 -4.51 14.11
C ILE A 111 8.54 -3.13 14.73
N LYS A 112 9.12 -3.11 15.94
CA LYS A 112 9.46 -1.86 16.67
C LYS A 112 10.60 -1.08 16.04
N LYS A 113 11.39 -1.72 15.16
CA LYS A 113 12.50 -1.09 14.45
C LYS A 113 12.10 -0.48 13.11
N LEU A 114 10.84 -0.66 12.71
CA LEU A 114 10.32 -0.11 11.46
C LEU A 114 9.97 1.37 11.66
N ASP A 115 10.28 2.19 10.66
CA ASP A 115 9.92 3.62 10.63
C ASP A 115 8.43 3.82 10.32
N CYS A 116 7.83 2.90 9.57
CA CYS A 116 6.42 2.97 9.23
C CYS A 116 5.83 1.57 8.99
N VAL A 117 4.77 1.29 9.70
CA VAL A 117 4.00 0.04 9.57
C VAL A 117 2.69 0.32 8.85
N SER A 118 2.50 -0.34 7.71
CA SER A 118 1.28 -0.27 6.90
C SER A 118 0.55 -1.61 6.93
N VAL A 119 -0.79 -1.60 7.03
CA VAL A 119 -1.59 -2.83 7.14
C VAL A 119 -2.77 -2.81 6.17
N SER A 120 -2.99 -3.92 5.46
CA SER A 120 -4.22 -4.15 4.68
C SER A 120 -5.38 -4.50 5.61
N CYS A 121 -6.50 -3.77 5.52
CA CYS A 121 -7.71 -4.03 6.31
C CYS A 121 -8.93 -4.16 5.41
N HIS A 122 -9.89 -4.98 5.85
CA HIS A 122 -11.10 -5.31 5.11
C HIS A 122 -12.39 -5.16 5.93
N SER A 123 -12.29 -4.84 7.21
CA SER A 123 -13.42 -4.55 8.10
C SER A 123 -13.09 -3.41 9.07
N VAL A 124 -14.12 -2.89 9.75
CA VAL A 124 -13.98 -1.86 10.80
C VAL A 124 -13.14 -2.40 11.95
N GLU A 125 -13.37 -3.65 12.36
CA GLU A 125 -12.69 -4.33 13.46
C GLU A 125 -11.19 -4.51 13.15
N GLU A 126 -10.87 -4.89 11.91
CA GLU A 126 -9.47 -5.00 11.47
C GLU A 126 -8.77 -3.64 11.51
N ALA A 127 -9.42 -2.59 11.02
CA ALA A 127 -8.86 -1.25 11.02
C ALA A 127 -8.68 -0.69 12.43
N ALA A 128 -9.66 -0.91 13.32
CA ALA A 128 -9.57 -0.55 14.72
C ALA A 128 -8.42 -1.29 15.42
N TYR A 129 -8.31 -2.61 15.20
CA TYR A 129 -7.21 -3.41 15.73
C TYR A 129 -5.84 -2.88 15.25
N ALA A 130 -5.70 -2.62 13.95
CA ALA A 130 -4.44 -2.11 13.40
C ALA A 130 -4.06 -0.77 14.02
N ALA A 131 -5.02 0.15 14.18
CA ALA A 131 -4.78 1.45 14.80
C ALA A 131 -4.38 1.34 16.28
N HIS A 132 -5.02 0.48 17.06
CA HIS A 132 -4.65 0.21 18.45
C HIS A 132 -3.29 -0.47 18.59
N ALA A 133 -2.95 -1.37 17.66
CA ALA A 133 -1.68 -2.10 17.68
C ALA A 133 -0.50 -1.31 17.09
N GLY A 134 -0.68 -0.03 16.76
CA GLY A 134 0.39 0.87 16.36
C GLY A 134 0.70 0.89 14.86
N ALA A 135 -0.24 0.52 14.01
CA ALA A 135 -0.07 0.76 12.58
C ALA A 135 -0.09 2.28 12.27
N ASP A 136 0.84 2.74 11.43
CA ASP A 136 0.91 4.13 10.98
C ASP A 136 0.03 4.38 9.75
N GLN A 137 -0.27 3.32 9.01
CA GLN A 137 -1.01 3.40 7.76
C GLN A 137 -1.91 2.19 7.56
N ILE A 138 -3.13 2.44 7.12
CA ILE A 138 -4.11 1.42 6.75
C ILE A 138 -4.39 1.53 5.25
N VAL A 139 -4.32 0.41 4.54
CA VAL A 139 -4.78 0.27 3.16
C VAL A 139 -6.10 -0.48 3.20
N LEU A 140 -7.19 0.25 3.01
CA LEU A 140 -8.56 -0.22 3.18
C LEU A 140 -9.19 -0.60 1.83
N GLY A 141 -9.70 -1.78 1.70
CA GLY A 141 -10.40 -2.19 0.51
C GLY A 141 -11.13 -3.52 0.63
N THR A 142 -12.00 -3.77 -0.29
CA THR A 142 -12.24 -3.20 -1.64
C THR A 142 -13.40 -2.20 -1.58
N ILE A 143 -13.16 -0.95 -1.97
CA ILE A 143 -14.21 0.10 -1.86
C ILE A 143 -15.25 -0.03 -2.97
N PHE A 144 -14.81 -0.21 -4.21
CA PHE A 144 -15.68 -0.46 -5.35
C PHE A 144 -15.34 -1.80 -6.00
N GLU A 145 -16.28 -2.35 -6.73
CA GLU A 145 -16.06 -3.58 -7.51
C GLU A 145 -14.87 -3.44 -8.45
N THR A 146 -14.05 -4.48 -8.57
CA THR A 146 -12.82 -4.47 -9.35
C THR A 146 -12.53 -5.83 -9.98
N GLN A 147 -11.99 -5.79 -11.18
CA GLN A 147 -11.54 -6.99 -11.90
C GLN A 147 -10.36 -7.69 -11.18
N CYS A 148 -9.59 -6.99 -10.34
CA CYS A 148 -8.50 -7.59 -9.56
C CYS A 148 -8.97 -8.57 -8.48
N LYS A 149 -10.24 -8.52 -8.09
CA LYS A 149 -10.91 -9.46 -7.16
C LYS A 149 -12.30 -9.79 -7.67
N PRO A 150 -12.43 -10.62 -8.72
CA PRO A 150 -13.72 -10.96 -9.30
C PRO A 150 -14.67 -11.54 -8.25
N GLY A 151 -15.94 -11.12 -8.28
CA GLY A 151 -17.00 -11.60 -7.38
C GLY A 151 -16.98 -10.99 -5.97
N LYS A 152 -16.07 -10.09 -5.64
CA LYS A 152 -16.16 -9.28 -4.41
C LYS A 152 -16.93 -7.99 -4.68
N THR A 153 -18.07 -7.86 -4.04
CA THR A 153 -18.83 -6.61 -4.02
C THR A 153 -18.03 -5.53 -3.26
N GLY A 154 -18.00 -4.31 -3.80
CA GLY A 154 -17.40 -3.19 -3.11
C GLY A 154 -18.16 -2.82 -1.83
N THR A 155 -17.45 -2.40 -0.79
CA THR A 155 -18.04 -2.01 0.51
C THR A 155 -18.64 -0.60 0.50
N GLY A 156 -18.25 0.22 -0.46
CA GLY A 156 -18.78 1.57 -0.68
C GLY A 156 -18.18 2.66 0.23
N LEU A 157 -18.61 3.88 -0.04
CA LEU A 157 -18.09 5.09 0.65
C LEU A 157 -18.56 5.19 2.11
N GLY A 158 -19.74 4.63 2.45
CA GLY A 158 -20.24 4.59 3.81
C GLY A 158 -19.27 3.85 4.74
N PHE A 159 -18.80 2.69 4.27
CA PHE A 159 -17.79 1.89 4.98
C PHE A 159 -16.46 2.65 5.13
N LEU A 160 -15.98 3.31 4.08
CA LEU A 160 -14.76 4.13 4.16
C LEU A 160 -14.89 5.22 5.23
N LYS A 161 -16.02 5.93 5.26
CA LYS A 161 -16.29 6.98 6.25
C LYS A 161 -16.31 6.43 7.67
N GLU A 162 -16.99 5.31 7.89
CA GLU A 162 -17.06 4.63 9.18
C GLU A 162 -15.68 4.26 9.69
N VAL A 163 -14.87 3.60 8.85
CA VAL A 163 -13.50 3.22 9.20
C VAL A 163 -12.65 4.44 9.53
N CYS A 164 -12.69 5.49 8.71
CA CYS A 164 -11.96 6.73 9.01
C CYS A 164 -12.36 7.32 10.36
N THR A 165 -13.65 7.35 10.68
CA THR A 165 -14.15 7.87 11.97
C THR A 165 -13.62 7.05 13.14
N VAL A 166 -13.69 5.73 13.06
CA VAL A 166 -13.19 4.82 14.11
C VAL A 166 -11.68 4.93 14.28
N VAL A 167 -10.94 4.84 13.18
CA VAL A 167 -9.47 4.87 13.19
C VAL A 167 -8.95 6.19 13.75
N HIS A 168 -9.49 7.33 13.30
CA HIS A 168 -9.04 8.63 13.79
C HIS A 168 -9.51 8.94 15.21
N GLY A 169 -10.59 8.32 15.67
CA GLY A 169 -10.97 8.33 17.09
C GLY A 169 -9.99 7.59 18.00
N ILE A 170 -9.30 6.56 17.47
CA ILE A 170 -8.25 5.81 18.18
C ILE A 170 -6.91 6.55 18.09
N ASN A 171 -6.49 6.88 16.88
CA ASN A 171 -5.25 7.59 16.62
C ASN A 171 -5.39 8.48 15.37
N PRO A 172 -5.48 9.82 15.53
CA PRO A 172 -5.67 10.75 14.42
C PRO A 172 -4.49 10.83 13.44
N ASN A 173 -3.33 10.29 13.80
CA ASN A 173 -2.14 10.29 12.93
C ASN A 173 -2.10 9.13 11.95
N VAL A 174 -2.95 8.11 12.12
CA VAL A 174 -3.01 6.96 11.20
C VAL A 174 -3.56 7.40 9.86
N LYS A 175 -2.83 7.11 8.80
CA LYS A 175 -3.27 7.41 7.43
C LYS A 175 -4.12 6.26 6.89
N VAL A 176 -5.28 6.58 6.36
CA VAL A 176 -6.16 5.61 5.70
C VAL A 176 -6.11 5.83 4.19
N PHE A 177 -5.76 4.81 3.43
CA PHE A 177 -5.78 4.81 1.97
C PHE A 177 -6.81 3.83 1.45
N ALA A 178 -7.73 4.30 0.63
CA ALA A 178 -8.75 3.48 -0.01
C ALA A 178 -8.19 2.79 -1.25
N ILE A 179 -8.54 1.51 -1.44
CA ILE A 179 -8.22 0.75 -2.67
C ILE A 179 -9.43 -0.05 -3.18
N GLY A 180 -9.32 -0.47 -4.44
CA GLY A 180 -10.31 -1.31 -5.11
C GLY A 180 -11.32 -0.50 -5.93
N GLY A 181 -11.26 -0.67 -7.26
CA GLY A 181 -12.18 -0.06 -8.22
C GLY A 181 -12.15 1.47 -8.28
N ILE A 182 -11.14 2.12 -7.72
CA ILE A 182 -10.97 3.58 -7.77
C ILE A 182 -10.44 3.95 -9.16
N LYS A 183 -11.14 4.88 -9.80
CA LYS A 183 -10.89 5.33 -11.19
C LYS A 183 -10.97 6.86 -11.24
N PRO A 184 -10.54 7.49 -12.36
CA PRO A 184 -10.62 8.94 -12.52
C PRO A 184 -12.03 9.54 -12.37
N ASP A 185 -13.06 8.76 -12.70
CA ASP A 185 -14.47 9.17 -12.62
C ASP A 185 -15.07 9.11 -11.21
N ASN A 186 -14.44 8.40 -10.27
CA ASN A 186 -14.95 8.27 -8.89
C ASN A 186 -13.97 8.73 -7.80
N ILE A 187 -12.74 9.09 -8.16
CA ILE A 187 -11.68 9.41 -7.19
C ILE A 187 -11.98 10.66 -6.37
N GLU A 188 -12.67 11.65 -6.95
CA GLU A 188 -13.06 12.88 -6.24
C GLU A 188 -14.01 12.56 -5.08
N THR A 189 -14.95 11.64 -5.30
CA THR A 189 -15.90 11.19 -4.27
C THR A 189 -15.20 10.50 -3.11
N VAL A 190 -14.17 9.70 -3.40
CA VAL A 190 -13.32 9.05 -2.39
C VAL A 190 -12.55 10.09 -1.59
N SER A 191 -11.90 11.02 -2.26
CA SER A 191 -11.11 12.10 -1.63
C SER A 191 -11.98 12.97 -0.72
N TYR A 192 -13.19 13.33 -1.16
CA TYR A 192 -14.13 14.10 -0.36
C TYR A 192 -14.60 13.38 0.90
N THR A 193 -14.87 12.07 0.81
CA THR A 193 -15.26 11.24 1.95
C THR A 193 -14.14 11.14 2.98
N HIS A 194 -12.91 11.01 2.52
CA HIS A 194 -11.73 10.92 3.37
C HIS A 194 -11.42 12.25 4.09
N LEU A 195 -11.50 13.38 3.39
CA LEU A 195 -11.26 14.72 3.94
C LEU A 195 -12.30 15.10 5.01
N ARG A 196 -13.58 14.75 4.81
CA ARG A 196 -14.63 15.05 5.80
C ARG A 196 -14.50 14.23 7.10
N ALA A 197 -13.85 13.11 7.08
CA ALA A 197 -13.58 12.35 8.32
C ALA A 197 -12.54 13.04 9.22
N HIS A 198 -11.75 13.98 8.67
CA HIS A 198 -10.80 14.79 9.43
C HIS A 198 -11.35 16.13 9.93
N GLU A 199 -12.51 16.58 9.44
CA GLU A 199 -13.06 17.91 9.75
C GLU A 199 -14.13 17.89 10.87
N THR A 200 -14.37 16.77 11.50
CA THR A 200 -15.24 16.60 12.66
C THR A 200 -14.47 16.28 13.91
#